data_a12eeaca21593f380701e46a4834625e
#
_entry.id   a12eeaca21593f380701e46a4834625e
#
_cell.length_a   1.000
_cell.length_b   1.000
_cell.length_c   1.000
_cell.angle_alpha   90.00
_cell.angle_beta   90.00
_cell.angle_gamma   90.00
#
_symmetry.space_group_name_H-M   'P 1'
#
loop_
_entity.id
_entity.type
_entity.pdbx_description
1 polymer ?
#
loop_
_entity_poly.entity_id
_entity_poly.type
_entity_poly.pdbx_seq_one_letter_code
_entity_poly.pdbx_strand_id
1 'polypeptide(L)'
;MAIIQEQEQEQEPEPEQEKEKEQKPSPSPPKPKTPPSSQNPFAFWAYSTIFISILTFLFSLLSSLSTPDDKSWFLSLPNDLRLHYSKGKMIKVQLNPNHSPIEVFAIEAGPRDAETLLLIHGLGSNSYSFRRVLRSLASDGLRAVAIDLPGSGFSDKTVLEEVERPSGAVGRFLEVYDEIREKGLFWGFDHLIETGQIPYEEKVGVSKRKILKPLVLGSEEMGRVIGQVVDSMGLAPVHLVLHDSALGAGAIWASESPGSVSSVTLIDSAAKLAALPTWVLGIPVVREVLLGFPLAYVGLLRFYCSKSMERSAVEAHKVLLRGRDGLRAAVGFSKGLNYSFDLVEWAGSESMGAVPVQVLWSSTWSQVWIEEGRRVADAVPRAKFYTHSGGRWPQEDAADEIAEKIAREFKLSIPKSKAANRDCHCRLLEPALLGLTGSSLRLALVLVQPVLAQLDFLLS
;
A
#
# COMPACT_ATOMS: atom_id res chain seq x y z
N MET A 1 66.43 -16.84 25.72
CA MET A 1 66.32 -17.58 26.97
C MET A 1 65.16 -18.48 26.81
N ALA A 2 65.34 -19.73 26.33
CA ALA A 2 65.67 -20.95 27.07
C ALA A 2 64.52 -21.22 28.09
N ILE A 3 63.86 -22.32 28.09
CA ILE A 3 64.32 -23.72 28.22
C ILE A 3 63.27 -24.69 27.71
N ILE A 4 63.74 -25.68 26.98
CA ILE A 4 63.21 -26.96 26.60
C ILE A 4 63.23 -27.87 27.86
N GLN A 5 62.24 -28.75 28.02
CA GLN A 5 62.45 -30.01 28.74
C GLN A 5 61.58 -31.12 28.08
N GLU A 6 62.35 -32.03 27.45
CA GLU A 6 62.04 -33.43 27.16
C GLU A 6 62.09 -34.27 28.46
N GLN A 7 61.27 -35.32 28.51
CA GLN A 7 61.55 -36.61 29.17
C GLN A 7 60.52 -37.58 28.62
N GLU A 8 60.91 -38.52 27.77
CA GLU A 8 61.63 -39.79 27.95
C GLU A 8 60.75 -40.93 28.54
N GLN A 9 60.72 -41.94 27.75
CA GLN A 9 60.19 -43.29 27.77
C GLN A 9 60.48 -44.06 29.07
N GLU A 10 59.59 -44.99 29.40
CA GLU A 10 59.98 -46.27 30.00
C GLU A 10 59.08 -47.41 29.52
N GLN A 11 59.73 -48.39 28.87
CA GLN A 11 59.24 -49.74 28.54
C GLN A 11 59.53 -50.65 29.72
N GLU A 12 58.63 -51.64 29.95
CA GLU A 12 58.95 -53.07 30.21
C GLU A 12 57.82 -53.79 30.94
N PRO A 13 57.79 -55.12 30.98
CA PRO A 13 57.83 -56.14 29.93
C PRO A 13 56.65 -57.16 30.03
N GLU A 14 56.54 -58.01 29.00
CA GLU A 14 55.71 -59.23 28.98
C GLU A 14 56.12 -60.30 29.99
N PRO A 15 55.19 -61.16 30.41
CA PRO A 15 55.54 -62.56 30.63
C PRO A 15 54.61 -63.56 29.92
N GLU A 16 55.28 -64.48 29.28
CA GLU A 16 55.16 -65.87 28.97
C GLU A 16 53.84 -66.63 28.99
N GLN A 17 53.72 -67.40 27.96
CA GLN A 17 52.75 -68.40 27.58
C GLN A 17 52.54 -69.49 28.57
N GLU A 18 51.31 -69.88 28.86
CA GLU A 18 50.94 -71.22 29.30
C GLU A 18 49.87 -71.81 28.43
N LYS A 19 50.19 -72.93 27.80
CA LYS A 19 49.36 -73.76 26.94
C LYS A 19 48.35 -74.47 27.79
N GLU A 20 47.04 -74.26 27.58
CA GLU A 20 46.06 -75.23 28.06
C GLU A 20 45.02 -75.59 27.01
N LYS A 21 44.96 -76.85 26.76
CA LYS A 21 44.15 -77.79 26.01
C LYS A 21 42.82 -77.25 25.41
N GLU A 22 42.74 -77.55 24.14
CA GLU A 22 41.55 -77.70 23.28
C GLU A 22 40.38 -78.39 23.95
N GLN A 23 39.28 -77.76 24.22
CA GLN A 23 37.95 -78.30 24.36
C GLN A 23 37.03 -77.77 23.30
N LYS A 24 36.54 -78.65 22.42
CA LYS A 24 35.50 -78.37 21.42
C LYS A 24 34.26 -77.80 22.09
N PRO A 25 33.74 -76.68 21.69
CA PRO A 25 32.45 -76.22 22.14
C PRO A 25 31.34 -76.97 21.41
N SER A 26 30.37 -77.45 22.18
CA SER A 26 29.11 -78.04 21.71
C SER A 26 28.30 -76.94 20.94
N PRO A 27 27.44 -77.35 19.96
CA PRO A 27 26.68 -76.45 19.15
C PRO A 27 25.66 -75.65 19.99
N SER A 28 25.80 -74.37 19.99
CA SER A 28 24.84 -73.41 20.58
C SER A 28 23.44 -73.54 19.89
N PRO A 29 22.36 -73.39 20.64
CA PRO A 29 21.02 -73.48 20.06
C PRO A 29 20.80 -72.34 19.05
N PRO A 30 19.99 -72.58 17.98
CA PRO A 30 19.72 -71.56 16.96
C PRO A 30 19.04 -70.34 17.58
N LYS A 31 19.61 -69.14 17.36
CA LYS A 31 18.98 -67.89 17.73
C LYS A 31 17.58 -67.82 17.12
N PRO A 32 16.56 -67.47 17.89
CA PRO A 32 15.22 -67.31 17.33
C PRO A 32 15.28 -66.24 16.21
N LYS A 33 14.87 -66.67 15.02
CA LYS A 33 14.65 -65.74 13.89
C LYS A 33 13.59 -64.75 14.35
N THR A 34 13.97 -63.49 14.55
CA THR A 34 13.02 -62.40 14.70
C THR A 34 12.04 -62.43 13.52
N PRO A 35 10.73 -62.48 13.77
CA PRO A 35 9.77 -62.43 12.68
C PRO A 35 10.00 -61.14 11.87
N PRO A 36 9.82 -61.16 10.55
CA PRO A 36 9.90 -59.94 9.76
C PRO A 36 8.91 -58.95 10.37
N SER A 37 9.40 -57.73 10.67
CA SER A 37 8.58 -56.68 11.22
C SER A 37 7.34 -56.51 10.31
N SER A 38 6.18 -56.89 10.83
CA SER A 38 4.92 -56.66 10.12
C SER A 38 4.84 -55.15 9.90
N GLN A 39 5.16 -54.72 8.68
CA GLN A 39 4.98 -53.33 8.29
C GLN A 39 3.49 -53.05 8.48
N ASN A 40 3.19 -52.24 9.49
CA ASN A 40 1.82 -51.87 9.78
C ASN A 40 1.28 -51.07 8.58
N PRO A 41 0.35 -51.63 7.78
CA PRO A 41 -0.14 -50.95 6.57
C PRO A 41 -0.74 -49.59 6.89
N PHE A 42 -1.20 -49.41 8.12
CA PHE A 42 -1.73 -48.15 8.59
C PHE A 42 -0.63 -47.06 8.71
N ALA A 43 0.58 -47.44 9.10
CA ALA A 43 1.72 -46.51 9.18
C ALA A 43 2.11 -45.99 7.78
N PHE A 44 2.10 -46.87 6.77
CA PHE A 44 2.36 -46.44 5.38
C PHE A 44 1.36 -45.41 4.90
N TRP A 45 0.07 -45.65 5.12
CA TRP A 45 -0.98 -44.68 4.74
C TRP A 45 -0.88 -43.36 5.52
N ALA A 46 -0.56 -43.42 6.81
CA ALA A 46 -0.36 -42.22 7.63
C ALA A 46 0.81 -41.36 7.12
N TYR A 47 1.97 -41.97 6.85
CA TYR A 47 3.12 -41.26 6.29
C TYR A 47 2.86 -40.73 4.88
N SER A 48 2.15 -41.49 4.03
CA SER A 48 1.76 -41.05 2.70
C SER A 48 0.83 -39.84 2.77
N THR A 49 -0.15 -39.85 3.66
CA THR A 49 -1.07 -38.71 3.85
C THR A 49 -0.34 -37.47 4.36
N ILE A 50 0.55 -37.63 5.34
CA ILE A 50 1.38 -36.52 5.85
C ILE A 50 2.27 -35.95 4.74
N PHE A 51 2.91 -36.83 3.96
CA PHE A 51 3.77 -36.41 2.86
C PHE A 51 3.00 -35.63 1.78
N ILE A 52 1.84 -36.14 1.36
CA ILE A 52 0.97 -35.43 0.40
C ILE A 52 0.49 -34.11 0.96
N SER A 53 0.13 -34.05 2.24
CA SER A 53 -0.30 -32.80 2.89
C SER A 53 0.82 -31.78 2.95
N ILE A 54 2.06 -32.19 3.25
CA ILE A 54 3.23 -31.32 3.23
C ILE A 54 3.50 -30.85 1.79
N LEU A 55 3.41 -31.73 0.82
CA LEU A 55 3.67 -31.42 -0.59
C LEU A 55 2.62 -30.44 -1.15
N THR A 56 1.34 -30.65 -0.83
CA THR A 56 0.25 -29.72 -1.20
C THR A 56 0.40 -28.38 -0.51
N PHE A 57 0.82 -28.36 0.76
CA PHE A 57 1.09 -27.14 1.50
C PHE A 57 2.27 -26.37 0.87
N LEU A 58 3.37 -27.06 0.56
CA LEU A 58 4.53 -26.46 -0.12
C LEU A 58 4.17 -25.96 -1.50
N PHE A 59 3.40 -26.70 -2.28
CA PHE A 59 2.92 -26.26 -3.59
C PHE A 59 2.02 -25.03 -3.50
N SER A 60 1.10 -25.01 -2.54
CA SER A 60 0.24 -23.85 -2.26
C SER A 60 1.07 -22.62 -1.82
N LEU A 61 2.09 -22.85 -0.99
CA LEU A 61 3.02 -21.80 -0.57
C LEU A 61 3.82 -21.25 -1.76
N LEU A 62 4.36 -22.12 -2.61
CA LEU A 62 5.12 -21.73 -3.80
C LEU A 62 4.25 -21.03 -4.84
N SER A 63 3.02 -21.49 -5.06
CA SER A 63 2.09 -20.80 -5.97
C SER A 63 1.60 -19.45 -5.41
N SER A 64 1.59 -19.28 -4.08
CA SER A 64 1.33 -17.98 -3.44
C SER A 64 2.48 -16.98 -3.60
N LEU A 65 3.67 -17.46 -3.97
CA LEU A 65 4.84 -16.61 -4.26
C LEU A 65 4.86 -16.09 -5.70
N SER A 66 4.09 -16.69 -6.61
CA SER A 66 3.93 -16.17 -7.97
C SER A 66 3.06 -14.91 -7.93
N THR A 67 3.62 -13.79 -8.35
CA THR A 67 2.85 -12.55 -8.50
C THR A 67 1.90 -12.71 -9.68
N PRO A 68 0.58 -12.52 -9.50
CA PRO A 68 -0.34 -12.54 -10.61
C PRO A 68 0.02 -11.43 -11.61
N ASP A 69 -0.16 -11.70 -12.90
CA ASP A 69 -0.07 -10.68 -13.95
C ASP A 69 -0.93 -9.46 -13.60
N ASP A 70 -0.42 -8.25 -13.87
CA ASP A 70 -1.05 -6.98 -13.51
C ASP A 70 -2.50 -6.88 -14.00
N LYS A 71 -2.77 -7.43 -15.17
CA LYS A 71 -4.13 -7.44 -15.73
C LYS A 71 -5.06 -8.37 -14.97
N SER A 72 -4.62 -9.57 -14.62
CA SER A 72 -5.43 -10.53 -13.85
C SER A 72 -5.65 -10.03 -12.42
N TRP A 73 -4.63 -9.41 -11.82
CA TRP A 73 -4.77 -8.77 -10.52
C TRP A 73 -5.80 -7.64 -10.56
N PHE A 74 -5.74 -6.73 -11.56
CA PHE A 74 -6.70 -5.64 -11.71
C PHE A 74 -8.14 -6.16 -11.87
N LEU A 75 -8.33 -7.21 -12.65
CA LEU A 75 -9.65 -7.82 -12.86
C LEU A 75 -10.20 -8.52 -11.61
N SER A 76 -9.35 -8.95 -10.69
CA SER A 76 -9.73 -9.56 -9.42
C SER A 76 -10.17 -8.54 -8.35
N LEU A 77 -9.93 -7.25 -8.57
CA LEU A 77 -10.29 -6.19 -7.62
C LEU A 77 -11.81 -6.07 -7.42
N PRO A 78 -12.27 -5.65 -6.23
CA PRO A 78 -13.67 -5.26 -6.02
C PRO A 78 -14.16 -4.25 -7.05
N ASN A 79 -15.42 -4.35 -7.46
CA ASN A 79 -15.98 -3.52 -8.53
C ASN A 79 -15.80 -2.02 -8.30
N ASP A 80 -16.08 -1.53 -7.09
CA ASP A 80 -15.96 -0.11 -6.76
C ASP A 80 -14.54 0.39 -6.88
N LEU A 81 -13.58 -0.43 -6.43
CA LEU A 81 -12.16 -0.13 -6.53
C LEU A 81 -11.71 -0.09 -8.00
N ARG A 82 -12.10 -1.10 -8.77
CA ARG A 82 -11.81 -1.18 -10.21
C ARG A 82 -12.40 0.01 -10.96
N LEU A 83 -13.66 0.39 -10.64
CA LEU A 83 -14.31 1.55 -11.25
C LEU A 83 -13.58 2.87 -10.90
N HIS A 84 -13.08 3.01 -9.67
CA HIS A 84 -12.29 4.18 -9.26
C HIS A 84 -11.01 4.29 -10.10
N TYR A 85 -10.24 3.22 -10.16
CA TYR A 85 -8.96 3.23 -10.86
C TYR A 85 -9.08 3.26 -12.40
N SER A 86 -10.19 2.77 -12.96
CA SER A 86 -10.46 2.88 -14.41
C SER A 86 -10.76 4.30 -14.88
N LYS A 87 -11.13 5.20 -13.99
CA LYS A 87 -11.46 6.61 -14.31
C LYS A 87 -10.28 7.56 -14.22
N GLY A 88 -9.20 7.14 -13.58
CA GLY A 88 -8.00 7.96 -13.41
C GLY A 88 -7.01 7.83 -14.57
N LYS A 89 -5.88 8.47 -14.42
CA LYS A 89 -4.77 8.45 -15.38
C LYS A 89 -3.43 8.33 -14.67
N MET A 90 -2.43 7.78 -15.36
CA MET A 90 -1.05 7.71 -14.90
C MET A 90 -0.29 8.92 -15.40
N ILE A 91 0.44 9.58 -14.50
CA ILE A 91 1.28 10.76 -14.76
C ILE A 91 2.73 10.34 -14.58
N LYS A 92 3.54 10.54 -15.61
CA LYS A 92 4.98 10.27 -15.53
C LYS A 92 5.70 11.38 -14.79
N VAL A 93 6.49 11.01 -13.80
CA VAL A 93 7.24 11.90 -12.92
C VAL A 93 8.69 11.46 -12.89
N GLN A 94 9.61 12.41 -13.02
CA GLN A 94 11.05 12.16 -12.99
C GLN A 94 11.60 12.47 -11.60
N LEU A 95 11.97 11.44 -10.83
CA LEU A 95 12.56 11.62 -9.50
C LEU A 95 13.99 12.13 -9.57
N ASN A 96 14.79 11.51 -10.44
CA ASN A 96 16.19 11.82 -10.65
C ASN A 96 16.52 11.65 -12.13
N PRO A 97 17.35 12.51 -12.76
CA PRO A 97 17.72 12.38 -14.17
C PRO A 97 18.30 11.01 -14.54
N ASN A 98 18.94 10.33 -13.60
CA ASN A 98 19.62 9.05 -13.82
C ASN A 98 18.72 7.82 -13.60
N HIS A 99 17.49 7.99 -13.13
CA HIS A 99 16.54 6.90 -12.92
C HIS A 99 15.43 6.92 -13.98
N SER A 100 14.79 5.78 -14.18
CA SER A 100 13.58 5.72 -14.99
C SER A 100 12.47 6.55 -14.36
N PRO A 101 11.63 7.26 -15.15
CA PRO A 101 10.46 7.95 -14.61
C PRO A 101 9.52 6.97 -13.93
N ILE A 102 8.89 7.41 -12.86
CA ILE A 102 7.83 6.67 -12.18
C ILE A 102 6.46 7.14 -12.63
N GLU A 103 5.46 6.29 -12.48
CA GLU A 103 4.08 6.60 -12.79
C GLU A 103 3.29 6.88 -11.49
N VAL A 104 2.61 8.02 -11.46
CA VAL A 104 1.76 8.48 -10.36
C VAL A 104 0.32 8.48 -10.82
N PHE A 105 -0.54 7.79 -10.11
CA PHE A 105 -1.96 7.75 -10.41
C PHE A 105 -2.65 9.03 -9.93
N ALA A 106 -3.51 9.58 -10.77
CA ALA A 106 -4.35 10.73 -10.46
C ALA A 106 -5.78 10.52 -10.95
N ILE A 107 -6.75 10.94 -10.16
CA ILE A 107 -8.17 10.94 -10.51
C ILE A 107 -8.75 12.33 -10.31
N GLU A 108 -9.59 12.76 -11.24
CA GLU A 108 -10.26 14.05 -11.18
C GLU A 108 -11.78 13.90 -11.27
N ALA A 109 -12.49 14.82 -10.60
CA ALA A 109 -13.94 14.94 -10.65
C ALA A 109 -14.36 16.41 -10.67
N GLY A 110 -15.44 16.73 -11.34
CA GLY A 110 -15.96 18.09 -11.49
C GLY A 110 -15.51 18.81 -12.77
N PRO A 111 -15.99 20.06 -13.00
CA PRO A 111 -15.69 20.83 -14.19
C PRO A 111 -14.21 21.25 -14.25
N ARG A 112 -13.59 21.17 -15.42
CA ARG A 112 -12.16 21.47 -15.59
C ARG A 112 -11.81 22.95 -15.48
N ASP A 113 -12.77 23.81 -15.76
CA ASP A 113 -12.69 25.27 -15.68
C ASP A 113 -12.96 25.83 -14.27
N ALA A 114 -13.36 24.96 -13.35
CA ALA A 114 -13.57 25.32 -11.95
C ALA A 114 -12.25 25.42 -11.20
N GLU A 115 -12.31 26.12 -10.06
CA GLU A 115 -11.17 26.16 -9.13
C GLU A 115 -10.81 24.76 -8.63
N THR A 116 -9.52 24.50 -8.54
CA THR A 116 -8.99 23.16 -8.36
C THR A 116 -8.57 22.90 -6.91
N LEU A 117 -9.10 21.82 -6.35
CA LEU A 117 -8.62 21.25 -5.08
C LEU A 117 -7.74 20.04 -5.34
N LEU A 118 -6.57 20.00 -4.73
CA LEU A 118 -5.65 18.87 -4.79
C LEU A 118 -5.63 18.16 -3.44
N LEU A 119 -6.12 16.91 -3.40
CA LEU A 119 -6.22 16.09 -2.19
C LEU A 119 -5.07 15.09 -2.13
N ILE A 120 -4.29 15.18 -1.06
CA ILE A 120 -3.13 14.32 -0.82
C ILE A 120 -3.40 13.46 0.42
N HIS A 121 -3.30 12.15 0.26
CA HIS A 121 -3.52 11.17 1.34
C HIS A 121 -2.27 10.93 2.18
N GLY A 122 -2.46 10.45 3.41
CA GLY A 122 -1.38 9.98 4.29
C GLY A 122 -1.02 8.52 4.13
N LEU A 123 -0.12 8.05 5.01
CA LEU A 123 0.38 6.68 5.05
C LEU A 123 -0.74 5.65 5.19
N GLY A 124 -0.67 4.60 4.37
CA GLY A 124 -1.63 3.49 4.38
C GLY A 124 -2.97 3.80 3.72
N SER A 125 -3.20 5.06 3.34
CA SER A 125 -4.34 5.53 2.55
C SER A 125 -3.98 5.61 1.05
N ASN A 126 -4.89 6.10 0.23
CA ASN A 126 -4.75 6.27 -1.21
C ASN A 126 -5.89 7.16 -1.73
N SER A 127 -5.89 7.49 -3.03
CA SER A 127 -6.92 8.33 -3.66
C SER A 127 -8.34 7.74 -3.55
N TYR A 128 -8.48 6.42 -3.46
CA TYR A 128 -9.78 5.77 -3.29
C TYR A 128 -10.46 6.17 -1.98
N SER A 129 -9.71 6.48 -0.92
CA SER A 129 -10.29 6.97 0.33
C SER A 129 -11.07 8.27 0.15
N PHE A 130 -10.67 9.12 -0.80
CA PHE A 130 -11.35 10.37 -1.13
C PHE A 130 -12.52 10.22 -2.12
N ARG A 131 -12.90 9.00 -2.56
CA ARG A 131 -13.94 8.78 -3.58
C ARG A 131 -15.27 9.48 -3.30
N ARG A 132 -15.68 9.57 -2.03
CA ARG A 132 -16.92 10.27 -1.61
C ARG A 132 -16.70 11.78 -1.57
N VAL A 133 -15.58 12.23 -1.02
CA VAL A 133 -15.21 13.65 -0.97
C VAL A 133 -15.10 14.25 -2.38
N LEU A 134 -14.43 13.54 -3.30
CA LEU A 134 -14.33 13.94 -4.72
C LEU A 134 -15.70 14.13 -5.35
N ARG A 135 -16.64 13.20 -5.11
CA ARG A 135 -18.00 13.28 -5.64
C ARG A 135 -18.77 14.44 -5.07
N SER A 136 -18.67 14.66 -3.75
CA SER A 136 -19.36 15.74 -3.05
C SER A 136 -18.84 17.11 -3.53
N LEU A 137 -17.52 17.31 -3.59
CA LEU A 137 -16.92 18.55 -4.10
C LEU A 137 -17.27 18.82 -5.57
N ALA A 138 -17.30 17.77 -6.40
CA ALA A 138 -17.70 17.89 -7.80
C ALA A 138 -19.17 18.28 -7.95
N SER A 139 -20.06 17.77 -7.08
CA SER A 139 -21.48 18.19 -7.06
C SER A 139 -21.66 19.65 -6.63
N ASP A 140 -20.73 20.18 -5.85
CA ASP A 140 -20.67 21.60 -5.49
C ASP A 140 -20.06 22.50 -6.59
N GLY A 141 -19.75 21.93 -7.75
CA GLY A 141 -19.21 22.65 -8.92
C GLY A 141 -17.71 22.96 -8.80
N LEU A 142 -16.97 22.24 -7.95
CA LEU A 142 -15.54 22.38 -7.77
C LEU A 142 -14.80 21.28 -8.56
N ARG A 143 -13.59 21.59 -9.02
CA ARG A 143 -12.70 20.57 -9.58
C ARG A 143 -11.88 19.96 -8.46
N ALA A 144 -12.09 18.68 -8.17
CA ALA A 144 -11.35 17.96 -7.15
C ALA A 144 -10.45 16.91 -7.81
N VAL A 145 -9.17 16.93 -7.45
CA VAL A 145 -8.15 15.98 -7.92
C VAL A 145 -7.56 15.27 -6.72
N ALA A 146 -7.49 13.95 -6.75
CA ALA A 146 -6.77 13.16 -5.76
C ALA A 146 -5.67 12.36 -6.46
N ILE A 147 -4.51 12.24 -5.81
CA ILE A 147 -3.38 11.46 -6.33
C ILE A 147 -3.06 10.32 -5.38
N ASP A 148 -2.53 9.23 -5.92
CA ASP A 148 -1.84 8.22 -5.13
C ASP A 148 -0.38 8.63 -5.03
N LEU A 149 0.12 8.90 -3.83
CA LEU A 149 1.55 9.15 -3.64
C LEU A 149 2.37 7.92 -4.04
N PRO A 150 3.61 8.09 -4.55
CA PRO A 150 4.52 6.97 -4.82
C PRO A 150 4.57 5.98 -3.65
N GLY A 151 4.48 4.71 -3.94
CA GLY A 151 4.39 3.67 -2.92
C GLY A 151 2.96 3.32 -2.47
N SER A 152 1.93 4.02 -2.95
CA SER A 152 0.53 3.82 -2.55
C SER A 152 -0.39 3.55 -3.74
N GLY A 153 -1.55 2.96 -3.48
CA GLY A 153 -2.62 2.78 -4.46
C GLY A 153 -2.14 2.11 -5.76
N PHE A 154 -2.32 2.81 -6.88
CA PHE A 154 -1.88 2.38 -8.21
C PHE A 154 -0.60 3.06 -8.69
N SER A 155 -0.06 4.02 -7.96
CA SER A 155 1.25 4.60 -8.26
C SER A 155 2.36 3.56 -8.12
N ASP A 156 3.48 3.81 -8.79
CA ASP A 156 4.66 2.95 -8.72
C ASP A 156 5.14 2.80 -7.28
N LYS A 157 5.50 1.58 -6.94
CA LYS A 157 5.95 1.17 -5.61
C LYS A 157 7.41 0.79 -5.58
N THR A 158 7.98 0.57 -6.76
CA THR A 158 9.35 0.11 -6.95
C THR A 158 10.01 0.92 -8.05
N VAL A 159 11.32 0.99 -8.00
CA VAL A 159 12.15 1.58 -9.05
C VAL A 159 13.16 0.54 -9.53
N LEU A 160 13.45 0.57 -10.82
CA LEU A 160 14.51 -0.26 -11.42
C LEU A 160 15.87 0.35 -11.08
N GLU A 161 16.67 -0.38 -10.33
CA GLU A 161 18.03 -0.01 -9.99
C GLU A 161 19.02 -0.99 -10.61
N GLU A 162 20.10 -0.46 -11.17
CA GLU A 162 21.19 -1.30 -11.69
C GLU A 162 22.13 -1.65 -10.53
N VAL A 163 22.24 -2.96 -10.23
CA VAL A 163 23.12 -3.48 -9.20
C VAL A 163 24.16 -4.41 -9.83
N GLU A 164 25.36 -4.37 -9.30
CA GLU A 164 26.42 -5.30 -9.72
C GLU A 164 26.02 -6.74 -9.37
N ARG A 165 26.30 -7.67 -10.28
CA ARG A 165 26.01 -9.08 -10.03
C ARG A 165 26.88 -9.61 -8.90
N PRO A 166 26.30 -10.27 -7.90
CA PRO A 166 27.10 -10.91 -6.87
C PRO A 166 27.92 -12.03 -7.48
N SER A 167 29.22 -12.05 -7.18
CA SER A 167 30.14 -13.07 -7.67
C SER A 167 30.08 -14.34 -6.78
N GLY A 168 30.27 -15.52 -7.38
CA GLY A 168 30.37 -16.80 -6.71
C GLY A 168 29.10 -17.65 -6.65
N ALA A 169 29.17 -18.83 -6.03
CA ALA A 169 28.08 -19.82 -6.01
C ALA A 169 26.84 -19.33 -5.24
N VAL A 170 27.04 -18.60 -4.14
CA VAL A 170 25.98 -18.00 -3.35
C VAL A 170 25.26 -16.91 -4.15
N GLY A 171 26.00 -16.11 -4.91
CA GLY A 171 25.43 -15.10 -5.78
C GLY A 171 24.54 -15.67 -6.87
N ARG A 172 24.96 -16.77 -7.50
CA ARG A 172 24.15 -17.49 -8.50
C ARG A 172 22.89 -18.11 -7.89
N PHE A 173 22.99 -18.66 -6.69
CA PHE A 173 21.82 -19.21 -5.99
C PHE A 173 20.79 -18.13 -5.67
N LEU A 174 21.24 -16.97 -5.16
CA LEU A 174 20.36 -15.84 -4.90
C LEU A 174 19.74 -15.28 -6.18
N GLU A 175 20.49 -15.24 -7.28
CA GLU A 175 19.99 -14.81 -8.58
C GLU A 175 18.87 -15.71 -9.09
N VAL A 176 19.07 -17.04 -9.04
CA VAL A 176 18.05 -18.03 -9.41
C VAL A 176 16.83 -17.94 -8.49
N TYR A 177 17.06 -17.77 -7.20
CA TYR A 177 15.96 -17.61 -6.24
C TYR A 177 15.12 -16.36 -6.53
N ASP A 178 15.76 -15.22 -6.79
CA ASP A 178 15.08 -13.98 -7.13
C ASP A 178 14.34 -14.09 -8.47
N GLU A 179 14.91 -14.80 -9.44
CA GLU A 179 14.30 -15.02 -10.76
C GLU A 179 13.07 -15.93 -10.68
N ILE A 180 13.12 -17.00 -9.88
CA ILE A 180 11.97 -17.85 -9.60
C ILE A 180 10.88 -17.07 -8.86
N ARG A 181 11.27 -16.19 -7.95
CA ARG A 181 10.34 -15.37 -7.19
C ARG A 181 9.65 -14.30 -8.05
N GLU A 182 10.35 -13.76 -9.04
CA GLU A 182 9.87 -12.66 -9.90
C GLU A 182 9.04 -13.19 -11.08
N LYS A 183 9.48 -14.29 -11.68
CA LYS A 183 8.95 -14.84 -12.93
C LYS A 183 8.16 -16.14 -12.76
N GLY A 184 8.24 -16.76 -11.59
CA GLY A 184 7.63 -18.07 -11.29
C GLY A 184 8.56 -19.25 -11.49
N LEU A 185 8.24 -20.36 -10.80
CA LEU A 185 9.07 -21.58 -10.78
C LEU A 185 9.24 -22.22 -12.17
N PHE A 186 8.24 -22.14 -13.01
CA PHE A 186 8.21 -22.78 -14.33
C PHE A 186 8.57 -21.84 -15.50
N TRP A 187 8.85 -20.56 -15.20
CA TRP A 187 9.15 -19.57 -16.25
C TRP A 187 10.24 -20.02 -17.23
N GLY A 188 11.32 -20.62 -16.75
CA GLY A 188 12.41 -21.12 -17.59
C GLY A 188 11.98 -22.22 -18.54
N PHE A 189 11.04 -23.08 -18.07
CA PHE A 189 10.47 -24.15 -18.88
C PHE A 189 9.47 -23.60 -19.91
N ASP A 190 8.61 -22.69 -19.51
CA ASP A 190 7.65 -22.01 -20.38
C ASP A 190 8.40 -21.22 -21.48
N HIS A 191 9.45 -20.52 -21.12
CA HIS A 191 10.30 -19.81 -22.08
C HIS A 191 10.99 -20.73 -23.09
N LEU A 192 11.46 -21.89 -22.63
CA LEU A 192 12.05 -22.93 -23.52
C LEU A 192 11.00 -23.47 -24.51
N ILE A 193 9.76 -23.70 -24.06
CA ILE A 193 8.67 -24.16 -24.92
C ILE A 193 8.29 -23.11 -25.95
N GLU A 194 8.21 -21.83 -25.56
CA GLU A 194 7.78 -20.74 -26.45
C GLU A 194 8.86 -20.33 -27.44
N THR A 195 10.11 -20.27 -27.01
CA THR A 195 11.21 -19.73 -27.82
C THR A 195 12.18 -20.77 -28.39
N GLY A 196 12.12 -22.01 -27.83
CA GLY A 196 13.10 -23.06 -28.18
C GLY A 196 14.52 -22.79 -27.68
N GLN A 197 14.70 -21.75 -26.84
CA GLN A 197 16.01 -21.35 -26.32
C GLN A 197 16.04 -21.50 -24.79
N ILE A 198 17.17 -21.99 -24.28
CA ILE A 198 17.41 -22.06 -22.84
C ILE A 198 17.69 -20.65 -22.33
N PRO A 199 16.92 -20.11 -21.37
CA PRO A 199 17.06 -18.72 -20.92
C PRO A 199 18.41 -18.42 -20.22
N TYR A 200 19.22 -19.42 -19.97
CA TYR A 200 20.52 -19.33 -19.29
C TYR A 200 21.73 -19.35 -20.25
N GLU A 201 21.56 -19.00 -21.52
CA GLU A 201 22.73 -18.74 -22.35
C GLU A 201 23.56 -17.61 -21.72
N GLU A 202 24.77 -17.97 -21.37
CA GLU A 202 25.76 -17.13 -20.70
C GLU A 202 26.05 -15.89 -21.57
N LYS A 203 25.32 -14.80 -21.33
CA LYS A 203 25.71 -13.48 -21.85
C LYS A 203 26.94 -13.03 -21.08
N VAL A 204 28.08 -13.55 -21.53
CA VAL A 204 29.40 -13.11 -21.08
C VAL A 204 29.50 -11.62 -21.32
N GLY A 205 29.51 -10.81 -20.29
CA GLY A 205 29.86 -9.40 -20.40
C GLY A 205 28.98 -8.37 -19.70
N VAL A 206 27.82 -8.72 -19.12
CA VAL A 206 27.02 -7.74 -18.38
C VAL A 206 27.24 -7.92 -16.87
N SER A 207 28.08 -7.08 -16.29
CA SER A 207 28.35 -7.10 -14.84
C SER A 207 27.21 -6.49 -13.98
N LYS A 208 26.19 -5.93 -14.61
CA LYS A 208 25.08 -5.25 -13.95
C LYS A 208 23.77 -5.96 -14.23
N ARG A 209 22.94 -6.07 -13.20
CA ARG A 209 21.57 -6.55 -13.31
C ARG A 209 20.61 -5.45 -12.85
N LYS A 210 19.42 -5.37 -13.46
CA LYS A 210 18.34 -4.50 -13.01
C LYS A 210 17.50 -5.24 -11.99
N ILE A 211 17.36 -4.66 -10.79
CA ILE A 211 16.49 -5.18 -9.75
C ILE A 211 15.43 -4.15 -9.40
N LEU A 212 14.24 -4.65 -9.04
CA LEU A 212 13.16 -3.82 -8.51
C LEU A 212 13.42 -3.57 -7.01
N LYS A 213 13.65 -2.32 -6.63
CA LYS A 213 13.75 -1.92 -5.22
C LYS A 213 12.50 -1.15 -4.80
N PRO A 214 12.00 -1.35 -3.58
CA PRO A 214 10.92 -0.53 -3.04
C PRO A 214 11.33 0.95 -3.04
N LEU A 215 10.40 1.82 -3.45
CA LEU A 215 10.58 3.26 -3.35
C LEU A 215 10.64 3.66 -1.87
N VAL A 216 11.67 4.40 -1.51
CA VAL A 216 11.81 5.05 -0.19
C VAL A 216 12.09 6.51 -0.47
N LEU A 217 11.05 7.33 -0.45
CA LEU A 217 11.12 8.76 -0.76
C LEU A 217 10.95 9.57 0.53
N GLY A 218 11.79 10.56 0.71
CA GLY A 218 11.66 11.56 1.75
C GLY A 218 10.58 12.59 1.42
N SER A 219 10.27 13.47 2.39
CA SER A 219 9.24 14.50 2.22
C SER A 219 9.58 15.49 1.09
N GLU A 220 10.86 15.81 0.88
CA GLU A 220 11.31 16.67 -0.22
C GLU A 220 11.08 16.05 -1.59
N GLU A 221 11.42 14.76 -1.74
CA GLU A 221 11.21 14.05 -2.99
C GLU A 221 9.71 13.89 -3.29
N MET A 222 8.91 13.59 -2.28
CA MET A 222 7.45 13.56 -2.39
C MET A 222 6.88 14.94 -2.75
N GLY A 223 7.42 16.03 -2.19
CA GLY A 223 7.05 17.41 -2.56
C GLY A 223 7.33 17.69 -4.03
N ARG A 224 8.49 17.30 -4.53
CA ARG A 224 8.83 17.42 -5.96
C ARG A 224 7.91 16.59 -6.85
N VAL A 225 7.49 15.41 -6.42
CA VAL A 225 6.48 14.60 -7.13
C VAL A 225 5.15 15.35 -7.22
N ILE A 226 4.67 15.93 -6.11
CA ILE A 226 3.43 16.72 -6.09
C ILE A 226 3.54 17.87 -7.09
N GLY A 227 4.63 18.63 -7.08
CA GLY A 227 4.87 19.72 -8.02
C GLY A 227 4.81 19.28 -9.47
N GLN A 228 5.52 18.22 -9.84
CA GLN A 228 5.52 17.69 -11.21
C GLN A 228 4.13 17.21 -11.67
N VAL A 229 3.34 16.61 -10.76
CA VAL A 229 1.96 16.23 -11.08
C VAL A 229 1.10 17.47 -11.32
N VAL A 230 1.22 18.51 -10.48
CA VAL A 230 0.51 19.78 -10.65
C VAL A 230 0.84 20.42 -11.99
N ASP A 231 2.13 20.49 -12.34
CA ASP A 231 2.62 21.07 -13.61
C ASP A 231 2.14 20.24 -14.81
N SER A 232 2.30 18.92 -14.76
CA SER A 232 1.93 18.02 -15.85
C SER A 232 0.43 18.01 -16.15
N MET A 233 -0.38 18.29 -15.14
CA MET A 233 -1.85 18.35 -15.26
C MET A 233 -2.37 19.79 -15.47
N GLY A 234 -1.50 20.82 -15.38
CA GLY A 234 -1.89 22.21 -15.46
C GLY A 234 -2.89 22.61 -14.38
N LEU A 235 -2.64 22.23 -13.13
CA LEU A 235 -3.59 22.41 -12.03
C LEU A 235 -3.44 23.76 -11.32
N ALA A 236 -2.24 24.35 -11.34
CA ALA A 236 -1.95 25.55 -10.56
C ALA A 236 -2.75 26.78 -11.05
N PRO A 237 -3.19 27.66 -10.13
CA PRO A 237 -3.04 27.54 -8.67
C PRO A 237 -4.07 26.57 -8.06
N VAL A 238 -3.68 25.86 -6.97
CA VAL A 238 -4.54 24.85 -6.31
C VAL A 238 -4.87 25.20 -4.86
N HIS A 239 -6.00 24.73 -4.39
CA HIS A 239 -6.31 24.63 -2.97
C HIS A 239 -5.82 23.26 -2.49
N LEU A 240 -4.75 23.26 -1.69
CA LEU A 240 -4.07 22.05 -1.24
C LEU A 240 -4.73 21.47 -0.01
N VAL A 241 -5.19 20.21 -0.08
CA VAL A 241 -5.81 19.48 1.02
C VAL A 241 -4.88 18.35 1.44
N LEU A 242 -4.31 18.45 2.63
CA LEU A 242 -3.34 17.52 3.18
C LEU A 242 -3.99 16.71 4.29
N HIS A 243 -3.93 15.40 4.16
CA HIS A 243 -4.46 14.49 5.17
C HIS A 243 -3.33 13.71 5.84
N ASP A 244 -3.38 13.66 7.19
CA ASP A 244 -2.47 12.85 8.01
C ASP A 244 -0.99 13.16 7.73
N SER A 245 -0.19 12.18 7.42
CA SER A 245 1.25 12.29 7.16
C SER A 245 1.64 12.94 5.82
N ALA A 246 0.67 13.37 5.00
CA ALA A 246 0.95 14.14 3.80
C ALA A 246 1.46 15.56 4.10
N LEU A 247 1.34 16.04 5.35
CA LEU A 247 1.72 17.38 5.78
C LEU A 247 3.16 17.73 5.36
N GLY A 248 4.15 16.90 5.68
CA GLY A 248 5.55 17.21 5.39
C GLY A 248 5.83 17.43 3.91
N ALA A 249 5.35 16.53 3.05
CA ALA A 249 5.56 16.63 1.60
C ALA A 249 4.81 17.82 0.98
N GLY A 250 3.53 18.00 1.36
CA GLY A 250 2.71 19.08 0.84
C GLY A 250 3.19 20.46 1.31
N ALA A 251 3.67 20.55 2.55
CA ALA A 251 4.19 21.79 3.11
C ALA A 251 5.51 22.22 2.44
N ILE A 252 6.42 21.28 2.18
CA ILE A 252 7.67 21.55 1.46
C ILE A 252 7.36 22.07 0.05
N TRP A 253 6.51 21.36 -0.69
CA TRP A 253 6.12 21.83 -2.03
C TRP A 253 5.44 23.21 -2.01
N ALA A 254 4.54 23.46 -1.06
CA ALA A 254 3.88 24.75 -0.92
C ALA A 254 4.87 25.90 -0.66
N SER A 255 5.93 25.65 0.13
CA SER A 255 6.99 26.62 0.39
C SER A 255 7.88 26.90 -0.82
N GLU A 256 8.18 25.86 -1.60
CA GLU A 256 8.99 25.96 -2.82
C GLU A 256 8.23 26.60 -4.00
N SER A 257 6.90 26.50 -4.00
CA SER A 257 6.03 26.98 -5.08
C SER A 257 4.84 27.78 -4.55
N PRO A 258 5.04 28.86 -3.79
CA PRO A 258 3.95 29.59 -3.11
C PRO A 258 2.93 30.20 -4.08
N GLY A 259 3.35 30.57 -5.29
CA GLY A 259 2.44 31.07 -6.35
C GLY A 259 1.50 29.99 -6.92
N SER A 260 1.78 28.70 -6.68
CA SER A 260 0.97 27.58 -7.13
C SER A 260 -0.09 27.15 -6.11
N VAL A 261 -0.07 27.70 -4.89
CA VAL A 261 -0.98 27.34 -3.79
C VAL A 261 -1.86 28.52 -3.39
N SER A 262 -3.17 28.37 -3.55
CA SER A 262 -4.16 29.38 -3.18
C SER A 262 -4.55 29.31 -1.71
N SER A 263 -4.63 28.12 -1.12
CA SER A 263 -4.87 27.89 0.31
C SER A 263 -4.44 26.48 0.71
N VAL A 264 -4.29 26.25 2.01
CA VAL A 264 -3.98 24.93 2.56
C VAL A 264 -5.06 24.51 3.56
N THR A 265 -5.53 23.27 3.43
CA THR A 265 -6.43 22.60 4.37
C THR A 265 -5.71 21.42 5.00
N LEU A 266 -5.54 21.43 6.31
CA LEU A 266 -4.96 20.34 7.08
C LEU A 266 -6.08 19.48 7.68
N ILE A 267 -6.13 18.19 7.35
CA ILE A 267 -7.15 17.25 7.86
C ILE A 267 -6.45 16.23 8.75
N ASP A 268 -6.68 16.29 10.05
CA ASP A 268 -6.06 15.40 11.05
C ASP A 268 -4.55 15.22 10.84
N SER A 269 -3.87 16.30 10.43
CA SER A 269 -2.46 16.29 10.00
C SER A 269 -1.55 16.75 11.13
N ALA A 270 -1.01 15.81 11.90
CA ALA A 270 0.00 16.08 12.92
C ALA A 270 1.40 15.82 12.36
N ALA A 271 2.35 16.73 12.64
CA ALA A 271 3.72 16.62 12.14
C ALA A 271 4.46 15.36 12.60
N LYS A 272 4.09 14.81 13.76
CA LYS A 272 4.83 13.72 14.44
C LYS A 272 4.09 12.39 14.48
N LEU A 273 2.86 12.29 14.02
CA LEU A 273 2.01 11.12 14.25
C LEU A 273 1.17 10.79 13.01
N ALA A 274 1.57 9.76 12.26
CA ALA A 274 0.68 9.13 11.27
C ALA A 274 -0.47 8.37 11.95
N ALA A 275 -1.64 8.32 11.29
CA ALA A 275 -2.78 7.57 11.81
C ALA A 275 -2.50 6.07 11.82
N LEU A 276 -1.97 5.53 10.73
CA LEU A 276 -1.58 4.12 10.69
C LEU A 276 -0.27 3.90 11.45
N PRO A 277 -0.22 2.98 12.43
CA PRO A 277 0.98 2.75 13.23
C PRO A 277 2.08 2.07 12.38
N THR A 278 3.14 2.82 12.12
CA THR A 278 4.24 2.39 11.24
C THR A 278 5.01 1.18 11.78
N TRP A 279 5.15 1.07 13.11
CA TRP A 279 5.84 -0.03 13.76
C TRP A 279 5.18 -1.39 13.50
N VAL A 280 3.83 -1.42 13.40
CA VAL A 280 3.07 -2.65 13.07
C VAL A 280 3.50 -3.23 11.73
N LEU A 281 3.70 -2.37 10.75
CA LEU A 281 4.12 -2.80 9.41
C LEU A 281 5.58 -3.25 9.37
N GLY A 282 6.41 -2.74 10.29
CA GLY A 282 7.83 -3.06 10.39
C GLY A 282 8.14 -4.45 10.92
N ILE A 283 7.21 -5.08 11.67
CA ILE A 283 7.42 -6.40 12.29
C ILE A 283 6.81 -7.50 11.38
N PRO A 284 7.64 -8.35 10.74
CA PRO A 284 7.15 -9.30 9.74
C PRO A 284 6.00 -10.20 10.20
N VAL A 285 6.12 -10.84 11.37
CA VAL A 285 5.09 -11.75 11.88
C VAL A 285 3.79 -11.00 12.22
N VAL A 286 3.90 -9.84 12.84
CA VAL A 286 2.74 -9.02 13.23
C VAL A 286 1.97 -8.55 12.00
N ARG A 287 2.66 -8.06 10.98
CA ARG A 287 2.02 -7.60 9.75
C ARG A 287 1.32 -8.73 9.01
N GLU A 288 1.95 -9.94 8.92
CA GLU A 288 1.33 -11.09 8.26
C GLU A 288 0.06 -11.55 8.98
N VAL A 289 0.06 -11.55 10.31
CA VAL A 289 -1.14 -11.84 11.10
C VAL A 289 -2.22 -10.79 10.87
N LEU A 290 -1.89 -9.51 10.96
CA LEU A 290 -2.85 -8.42 10.80
C LEU A 290 -3.46 -8.37 9.40
N LEU A 291 -2.66 -8.59 8.37
CA LEU A 291 -3.14 -8.60 6.99
C LEU A 291 -3.76 -9.94 6.59
N GLY A 292 -3.33 -11.04 7.19
CA GLY A 292 -3.85 -12.39 6.93
C GLY A 292 -5.27 -12.57 7.48
N PHE A 293 -5.54 -12.06 8.68
CA PHE A 293 -6.82 -12.20 9.33
C PHE A 293 -7.71 -10.97 9.11
N PRO A 294 -8.85 -11.10 8.41
CA PRO A 294 -9.72 -9.96 8.10
C PRO A 294 -10.17 -9.18 9.33
N LEU A 295 -10.51 -9.87 10.41
CA LEU A 295 -10.95 -9.23 11.67
C LEU A 295 -9.84 -8.44 12.35
N ALA A 296 -8.59 -8.92 12.27
CA ALA A 296 -7.44 -8.22 12.84
C ALA A 296 -7.16 -6.91 12.08
N TYR A 297 -7.23 -6.93 10.75
CA TYR A 297 -7.07 -5.71 9.95
C TYR A 297 -8.21 -4.71 10.16
N VAL A 298 -9.46 -5.18 10.22
CA VAL A 298 -10.62 -4.34 10.58
C VAL A 298 -10.40 -3.70 11.96
N GLY A 299 -9.95 -4.51 12.95
CA GLY A 299 -9.64 -4.03 14.29
C GLY A 299 -8.56 -2.95 14.29
N LEU A 300 -7.47 -3.15 13.52
CA LEU A 300 -6.39 -2.18 13.36
C LEU A 300 -6.90 -0.83 12.83
N LEU A 301 -7.66 -0.84 11.72
CA LEU A 301 -8.20 0.38 11.14
C LEU A 301 -9.20 1.08 12.08
N ARG A 302 -10.06 0.33 12.76
CA ARG A 302 -11.03 0.91 13.72
C ARG A 302 -10.33 1.51 14.92
N PHE A 303 -9.25 0.93 15.39
CA PHE A 303 -8.54 1.41 16.57
C PHE A 303 -7.67 2.65 16.26
N TYR A 304 -7.08 2.74 15.06
CA TYR A 304 -6.12 3.79 14.73
C TYR A 304 -6.62 4.84 13.73
N CYS A 305 -7.55 4.49 12.84
CA CYS A 305 -7.89 5.33 11.69
C CYS A 305 -9.35 5.79 11.67
N SER A 306 -10.31 4.87 11.78
CA SER A 306 -11.73 5.14 11.51
C SER A 306 -12.62 4.22 12.34
N LYS A 307 -13.58 4.79 13.07
CA LYS A 307 -14.50 4.02 13.91
C LYS A 307 -15.64 3.36 13.11
N SER A 308 -16.01 3.91 11.97
CA SER A 308 -17.21 3.56 11.21
C SER A 308 -16.96 3.23 9.72
N MET A 309 -15.71 2.89 9.36
CA MET A 309 -15.37 2.53 7.97
C MET A 309 -16.19 1.32 7.48
N GLU A 310 -16.75 1.43 6.30
CA GLU A 310 -17.49 0.36 5.64
C GLU A 310 -16.60 -0.86 5.37
N ARG A 311 -17.17 -2.07 5.48
CA ARG A 311 -16.42 -3.31 5.24
C ARG A 311 -15.82 -3.38 3.84
N SER A 312 -16.54 -2.90 2.83
CA SER A 312 -16.06 -2.78 1.45
C SER A 312 -14.82 -1.91 1.32
N ALA A 313 -14.79 -0.77 2.03
CA ALA A 313 -13.65 0.12 2.06
C ALA A 313 -12.42 -0.53 2.76
N VAL A 314 -12.65 -1.21 3.89
CA VAL A 314 -11.60 -1.97 4.59
C VAL A 314 -10.97 -3.01 3.67
N GLU A 315 -11.81 -3.76 2.93
CA GLU A 315 -11.31 -4.79 2.00
C GLU A 315 -10.52 -4.16 0.85
N ALA A 316 -10.98 -3.03 0.31
CA ALA A 316 -10.28 -2.28 -0.72
C ALA A 316 -8.88 -1.82 -0.25
N HIS A 317 -8.78 -1.22 0.92
CA HIS A 317 -7.49 -0.82 1.52
C HIS A 317 -6.56 -2.02 1.75
N LYS A 318 -7.11 -3.13 2.25
CA LYS A 318 -6.35 -4.37 2.46
C LYS A 318 -5.77 -4.94 1.16
N VAL A 319 -6.59 -4.99 0.11
CA VAL A 319 -6.16 -5.52 -1.19
C VAL A 319 -5.07 -4.63 -1.82
N LEU A 320 -5.20 -3.31 -1.74
CA LEU A 320 -4.19 -2.37 -2.23
C LEU A 320 -2.87 -2.47 -1.44
N LEU A 321 -2.96 -2.67 -0.12
CA LEU A 321 -1.79 -2.82 0.73
C LEU A 321 -1.07 -4.16 0.51
N ARG A 322 -1.80 -5.25 0.21
CA ARG A 322 -1.21 -6.58 -0.03
C ARG A 322 -0.69 -6.76 -1.45
N GLY A 323 -1.32 -6.11 -2.42
CA GLY A 323 -1.01 -6.28 -3.83
C GLY A 323 0.20 -5.47 -4.29
N ARG A 324 0.88 -5.96 -5.35
CA ARG A 324 1.90 -5.20 -6.09
C ARG A 324 2.95 -4.52 -5.20
N ASP A 325 3.59 -5.27 -4.29
CA ASP A 325 4.57 -4.74 -3.32
C ASP A 325 4.07 -3.62 -2.38
N GLY A 326 2.76 -3.41 -2.28
CA GLY A 326 2.18 -2.34 -1.50
C GLY A 326 2.60 -2.33 -0.02
N LEU A 327 2.77 -3.51 0.57
CA LEU A 327 3.24 -3.61 1.95
C LEU A 327 4.69 -3.13 2.12
N ARG A 328 5.59 -3.54 1.21
CA ARG A 328 6.99 -3.10 1.22
C ARG A 328 7.09 -1.59 0.98
N ALA A 329 6.29 -1.09 0.05
CA ALA A 329 6.21 0.33 -0.24
C ALA A 329 5.67 1.14 0.94
N ALA A 330 4.63 0.66 1.65
CA ALA A 330 4.13 1.31 2.87
C ALA A 330 5.19 1.37 3.99
N VAL A 331 6.00 0.31 4.15
CA VAL A 331 7.16 0.32 5.06
C VAL A 331 8.21 1.32 4.59
N GLY A 332 8.49 1.38 3.28
CA GLY A 332 9.39 2.37 2.68
C GLY A 332 8.91 3.80 2.88
N PHE A 333 7.65 4.07 2.61
CA PHE A 333 7.02 5.38 2.85
C PHE A 333 7.11 5.78 4.32
N SER A 334 6.80 4.87 5.23
CA SER A 334 6.93 5.09 6.68
C SER A 334 8.35 5.50 7.11
N LYS A 335 9.39 4.92 6.50
CA LYS A 335 10.79 5.27 6.77
C LYS A 335 11.19 6.63 6.20
N GLY A 336 10.56 7.05 5.11
CA GLY A 336 10.78 8.35 4.47
C GLY A 336 10.05 9.52 5.15
N LEU A 337 9.15 9.27 6.11
CA LEU A 337 8.44 10.32 6.82
C LEU A 337 9.40 11.16 7.67
N ASN A 338 9.32 12.47 7.49
CA ASN A 338 10.08 13.42 8.30
C ASN A 338 9.29 13.80 9.57
N TYR A 339 9.62 13.20 10.68
CA TYR A 339 9.04 13.53 11.99
C TYR A 339 9.70 14.76 12.67
N SER A 340 10.71 15.36 12.03
CA SER A 340 11.37 16.58 12.52
C SER A 340 10.83 17.85 11.86
N PHE A 341 9.74 17.74 11.08
CA PHE A 341 9.09 18.88 10.42
C PHE A 341 8.61 19.89 11.47
N ASP A 342 9.11 21.13 11.36
CA ASP A 342 8.70 22.25 12.23
C ASP A 342 7.55 23.03 11.60
N LEU A 343 6.36 22.82 12.17
CA LEU A 343 5.14 23.46 11.68
C LEU A 343 5.13 24.97 11.94
N VAL A 344 5.74 25.43 13.04
CA VAL A 344 5.80 26.84 13.42
C VAL A 344 6.72 27.60 12.45
N GLU A 345 7.90 27.04 12.19
CA GLU A 345 8.87 27.59 11.25
C GLU A 345 8.24 27.67 9.84
N TRP A 346 7.63 26.57 9.38
CA TRP A 346 6.96 26.53 8.09
C TRP A 346 5.87 27.59 7.96
N ALA A 347 4.96 27.65 8.92
CA ALA A 347 3.81 28.57 8.88
C ALA A 347 4.22 30.03 9.07
N GLY A 348 5.33 30.29 9.75
CA GLY A 348 5.91 31.62 9.93
C GLY A 348 6.79 32.08 8.77
N SER A 349 7.07 31.23 7.78
CA SER A 349 7.90 31.57 6.63
C SER A 349 7.24 32.65 5.76
N GLU A 350 8.06 33.44 5.08
CA GLU A 350 7.59 34.52 4.17
C GLU A 350 6.70 33.92 3.05
N SER A 351 7.04 32.77 2.54
CA SER A 351 6.30 32.06 1.48
C SER A 351 4.88 31.68 1.90
N MET A 352 4.67 31.35 3.18
CA MET A 352 3.37 30.92 3.70
C MET A 352 2.56 32.02 4.37
N GLY A 353 3.16 33.17 4.67
CA GLY A 353 2.54 34.27 5.42
C GLY A 353 1.26 34.84 4.83
N ALA A 354 1.09 34.77 3.50
CA ALA A 354 -0.09 35.23 2.78
C ALA A 354 -1.08 34.10 2.43
N VAL A 355 -0.70 32.81 2.59
CA VAL A 355 -1.52 31.67 2.22
C VAL A 355 -2.53 31.37 3.33
N PRO A 356 -3.85 31.40 3.05
CA PRO A 356 -4.87 31.03 4.03
C PRO A 356 -4.74 29.55 4.42
N VAL A 357 -4.78 29.25 5.73
CA VAL A 357 -4.73 27.91 6.25
C VAL A 357 -5.99 27.62 7.06
N GLN A 358 -6.60 26.46 6.84
CA GLN A 358 -7.63 25.92 7.72
C GLN A 358 -7.20 24.55 8.28
N VAL A 359 -7.63 24.28 9.49
CA VAL A 359 -7.38 23.04 10.19
C VAL A 359 -8.72 22.36 10.48
N LEU A 360 -8.94 21.20 9.89
CA LEU A 360 -10.09 20.33 10.13
C LEU A 360 -9.66 19.17 11.02
N TRP A 361 -10.29 19.01 12.17
CA TRP A 361 -9.82 18.05 13.17
C TRP A 361 -10.95 17.24 13.79
N SER A 362 -10.69 15.97 14.08
CA SER A 362 -11.66 15.10 14.70
C SER A 362 -12.04 15.56 16.13
N SER A 363 -13.34 15.76 16.36
CA SER A 363 -13.90 16.05 17.70
C SER A 363 -14.29 14.81 18.48
N THR A 364 -14.26 13.64 17.86
CA THR A 364 -14.80 12.40 18.44
C THR A 364 -13.75 11.34 18.74
N TRP A 365 -12.50 11.55 18.28
CA TRP A 365 -11.46 10.53 18.39
C TRP A 365 -10.99 10.30 19.83
N SER A 366 -10.39 11.31 20.44
CA SER A 366 -9.99 11.34 21.84
C SER A 366 -9.70 12.77 22.28
N GLN A 367 -9.75 13.02 23.60
CA GLN A 367 -9.44 14.36 24.14
C GLN A 367 -8.00 14.78 23.79
N VAL A 368 -7.04 13.87 23.92
CA VAL A 368 -5.63 14.13 23.56
C VAL A 368 -5.48 14.53 22.09
N TRP A 369 -6.27 13.91 21.20
CA TRP A 369 -6.24 14.22 19.78
C TRP A 369 -6.84 15.60 19.47
N ILE A 370 -7.89 15.98 20.18
CA ILE A 370 -8.49 17.34 20.08
C ILE A 370 -7.48 18.40 20.52
N GLU A 371 -6.78 18.15 21.62
CA GLU A 371 -5.74 19.04 22.12
C GLU A 371 -4.56 19.18 21.14
N GLU A 372 -4.18 18.08 20.47
CA GLU A 372 -3.17 18.12 19.42
C GLU A 372 -3.63 18.97 18.23
N GLY A 373 -4.88 18.85 17.81
CA GLY A 373 -5.45 19.70 16.76
C GLY A 373 -5.43 21.19 17.10
N ARG A 374 -5.67 21.54 18.35
CA ARG A 374 -5.55 22.93 18.82
C ARG A 374 -4.11 23.40 18.76
N ARG A 375 -3.13 22.57 19.20
CA ARG A 375 -1.71 22.92 19.08
C ARG A 375 -1.28 23.13 17.65
N VAL A 376 -1.77 22.30 16.71
CA VAL A 376 -1.54 22.49 15.28
C VAL A 376 -2.12 23.81 14.79
N ALA A 377 -3.34 24.15 15.20
CA ALA A 377 -3.97 25.40 14.81
C ALA A 377 -3.26 26.63 15.43
N ASP A 378 -2.85 26.54 16.68
CA ASP A 378 -2.12 27.61 17.39
C ASP A 378 -0.72 27.84 16.80
N ALA A 379 -0.10 26.78 16.26
CA ALA A 379 1.20 26.85 15.60
C ALA A 379 1.15 27.58 14.24
N VAL A 380 -0.03 27.68 13.61
CA VAL A 380 -0.20 28.29 12.30
C VAL A 380 -0.88 29.66 12.42
N PRO A 381 -0.18 30.77 12.16
CA PRO A 381 -0.76 32.10 12.30
C PRO A 381 -2.03 32.27 11.44
N ARG A 382 -3.12 32.78 12.06
CA ARG A 382 -4.42 33.00 11.42
C ARG A 382 -5.11 31.74 10.89
N ALA A 383 -4.71 30.53 11.29
CA ALA A 383 -5.41 29.32 10.92
C ALA A 383 -6.86 29.35 11.43
N LYS A 384 -7.80 28.93 10.59
CA LYS A 384 -9.17 28.70 10.97
C LYS A 384 -9.33 27.27 11.45
N PHE A 385 -9.73 27.08 12.69
CA PHE A 385 -9.92 25.76 13.28
C PHE A 385 -11.39 25.34 13.22
N TYR A 386 -11.65 24.18 12.63
CA TYR A 386 -12.95 23.55 12.56
C TYR A 386 -12.85 22.10 13.00
N THR A 387 -13.91 21.59 13.59
CA THR A 387 -13.99 20.17 13.99
C THR A 387 -14.93 19.41 13.07
N HIS A 388 -14.73 18.09 12.96
CA HIS A 388 -15.63 17.18 12.27
C HIS A 388 -15.94 15.96 13.14
N SER A 389 -17.00 15.23 12.76
CA SER A 389 -17.53 14.08 13.53
C SER A 389 -16.81 12.76 13.21
N GLY A 390 -15.98 12.70 12.17
CA GLY A 390 -15.24 11.49 11.76
C GLY A 390 -14.07 11.15 12.69
N GLY A 391 -13.46 9.99 12.43
CA GLY A 391 -12.20 9.57 13.05
C GLY A 391 -10.98 10.29 12.47
N ARG A 392 -9.80 9.66 12.57
CA ARG A 392 -8.55 10.19 11.98
C ARG A 392 -8.46 10.00 10.45
N TRP A 393 -9.33 9.16 9.88
CA TRP A 393 -9.57 9.06 8.43
C TRP A 393 -11.00 9.52 8.11
N PRO A 394 -11.29 10.81 8.26
CA PRO A 394 -12.65 11.31 8.15
C PRO A 394 -13.21 11.26 6.72
N GLN A 395 -12.39 11.17 5.72
CA GLN A 395 -12.82 10.93 4.34
C GLN A 395 -13.55 9.58 4.16
N GLU A 396 -13.38 8.64 5.11
CA GLU A 396 -14.14 7.39 5.15
C GLU A 396 -15.38 7.47 6.06
N ASP A 397 -15.31 8.21 7.15
CA ASP A 397 -16.38 8.30 8.16
C ASP A 397 -17.35 9.45 7.92
N ALA A 398 -16.84 10.62 7.55
CA ALA A 398 -17.55 11.90 7.50
C ALA A 398 -17.28 12.65 6.20
N ALA A 399 -17.22 11.93 5.07
CA ALA A 399 -16.80 12.47 3.78
C ALA A 399 -17.61 13.70 3.34
N ASP A 400 -18.93 13.68 3.51
CA ASP A 400 -19.80 14.78 3.08
C ASP A 400 -19.62 16.00 3.99
N GLU A 401 -19.47 15.80 5.32
CA GLU A 401 -19.16 16.86 6.27
C GLU A 401 -17.85 17.58 5.95
N ILE A 402 -16.80 16.79 5.61
CA ILE A 402 -15.50 17.35 5.23
C ILE A 402 -15.59 18.13 3.94
N ALA A 403 -16.25 17.54 2.92
CA ALA A 403 -16.44 18.21 1.64
C ALA A 403 -17.18 19.55 1.81
N GLU A 404 -18.25 19.57 2.63
CA GLU A 404 -18.98 20.78 2.96
C GLU A 404 -18.09 21.85 3.60
N LYS A 405 -17.29 21.45 4.62
CA LYS A 405 -16.41 22.38 5.34
C LYS A 405 -15.31 22.95 4.43
N ILE A 406 -14.71 22.11 3.58
CA ILE A 406 -13.76 22.53 2.56
C ILE A 406 -14.45 23.52 1.60
N ALA A 407 -15.59 23.15 1.01
CA ALA A 407 -16.30 23.97 0.04
C ALA A 407 -16.79 25.29 0.63
N ARG A 408 -17.19 25.31 1.88
CA ARG A 408 -17.66 26.53 2.58
C ARG A 408 -16.55 27.56 2.72
N GLU A 409 -15.39 27.16 3.19
CA GLU A 409 -14.24 28.06 3.33
C GLU A 409 -13.83 28.63 1.97
N PHE A 410 -13.90 27.80 0.98
CA PHE A 410 -13.64 28.13 -0.41
C PHE A 410 -14.61 29.20 -0.96
N LYS A 411 -15.92 28.98 -0.79
CA LYS A 411 -16.94 29.94 -1.22
C LYS A 411 -16.80 31.30 -0.53
N LEU A 412 -16.31 31.32 0.71
CA LEU A 412 -16.04 32.55 1.47
C LEU A 412 -14.81 33.31 0.96
N SER A 413 -13.84 32.61 0.35
CA SER A 413 -12.60 33.17 -0.19
C SER A 413 -12.77 33.76 -1.61
N ILE A 414 -13.87 33.43 -2.29
CA ILE A 414 -14.14 33.96 -3.65
C ILE A 414 -14.70 35.39 -3.56
N PRO A 415 -14.09 36.37 -4.22
CA PRO A 415 -14.67 37.72 -4.35
C PRO A 415 -16.08 37.61 -4.96
N LYS A 416 -17.05 38.31 -4.36
CA LYS A 416 -18.47 38.33 -4.80
C LYS A 416 -18.66 38.62 -6.29
N SER A 417 -17.70 39.30 -6.94
CA SER A 417 -17.70 39.55 -8.38
C SER A 417 -17.60 38.29 -9.25
N LYS A 418 -16.87 37.25 -8.79
CA LYS A 418 -16.76 35.99 -9.51
C LYS A 418 -17.96 35.05 -9.25
N ALA A 419 -18.61 35.18 -8.09
CA ALA A 419 -19.82 34.42 -7.76
C ALA A 419 -21.03 34.84 -8.63
N ALA A 420 -21.20 36.16 -8.86
CA ALA A 420 -22.29 36.69 -9.69
C ALA A 420 -22.25 36.20 -11.15
N ASN A 421 -21.08 35.91 -11.67
CA ASN A 421 -20.90 35.41 -13.04
C ASN A 421 -21.25 33.93 -13.19
N ARG A 422 -21.16 33.12 -12.10
CA ARG A 422 -21.57 31.71 -12.09
C ARG A 422 -23.08 31.52 -12.01
N ASP A 423 -23.75 32.34 -11.21
CA ASP A 423 -25.22 32.33 -11.09
C ASP A 423 -25.91 32.73 -12.40
N CYS A 424 -25.25 33.56 -13.21
CA CYS A 424 -25.78 33.97 -14.52
C CYS A 424 -25.68 32.82 -15.56
N HIS A 425 -24.68 31.97 -15.48
CA HIS A 425 -24.51 30.85 -16.41
C HIS A 425 -25.46 29.68 -16.11
N CYS A 426 -25.78 29.42 -14.85
CA CYS A 426 -26.75 28.40 -14.46
C CYS A 426 -28.21 28.78 -14.80
N ARG A 427 -28.55 30.06 -14.83
CA ARG A 427 -29.91 30.51 -15.18
C ARG A 427 -30.23 30.45 -16.66
N LEU A 428 -29.25 30.30 -17.55
CA LEU A 428 -29.46 30.21 -19.01
C LEU A 428 -29.64 28.78 -19.51
N LEU A 429 -29.54 27.76 -18.68
CA LEU A 429 -29.68 26.33 -19.06
C LEU A 429 -30.97 25.67 -18.56
N GLU A 430 -31.88 26.40 -17.90
CA GLU A 430 -33.08 25.82 -17.28
C GLU A 430 -34.41 25.83 -18.07
N PRO A 431 -34.57 26.24 -19.34
CA PRO A 431 -35.87 26.08 -19.98
C PRO A 431 -35.98 24.93 -21.00
N ALA A 432 -35.14 23.89 -20.97
CA ALA A 432 -35.23 22.84 -22.02
C ALA A 432 -35.61 21.43 -21.51
N LEU A 433 -35.94 21.22 -20.24
CA LEU A 433 -36.18 19.89 -19.67
C LEU A 433 -37.57 19.67 -19.01
N LEU A 434 -38.51 20.57 -19.25
CA LEU A 434 -39.92 20.43 -18.76
C LEU A 434 -40.87 20.01 -19.88
N GLY A 435 -40.57 18.87 -20.51
CA GLY A 435 -41.40 18.37 -21.60
C GLY A 435 -41.55 16.85 -21.69
N LEU A 436 -41.35 16.11 -20.60
CA LEU A 436 -41.61 14.66 -20.58
C LEU A 436 -42.65 14.33 -19.50
N THR A 437 -43.90 14.14 -19.99
CA THR A 437 -45.09 13.80 -19.20
C THR A 437 -44.98 12.39 -18.58
N GLY A 438 -45.57 12.28 -17.39
CA GLY A 438 -45.54 11.13 -16.45
C GLY A 438 -46.17 9.80 -16.90
N SER A 439 -46.21 9.46 -18.17
CA SER A 439 -46.72 8.17 -18.64
C SER A 439 -45.66 7.11 -18.92
N SER A 440 -44.41 7.49 -19.14
CA SER A 440 -43.30 6.53 -19.41
C SER A 440 -42.70 5.88 -18.17
N LEU A 441 -42.82 6.52 -16.99
CA LEU A 441 -42.31 5.95 -15.73
C LEU A 441 -43.22 4.85 -15.15
N ARG A 442 -44.52 4.83 -15.49
CA ARG A 442 -45.45 3.79 -15.02
C ARG A 442 -45.33 2.49 -15.81
N LEU A 443 -44.86 2.51 -17.05
CA LEU A 443 -44.67 1.30 -17.84
C LEU A 443 -43.41 0.51 -17.47
N ALA A 444 -42.38 1.18 -16.99
CA ALA A 444 -41.15 0.53 -16.55
C ALA A 444 -41.30 -0.19 -15.18
N LEU A 445 -42.18 0.32 -14.31
CA LEU A 445 -42.43 -0.28 -12.98
C LEU A 445 -43.31 -1.52 -13.04
N VAL A 446 -44.18 -1.67 -14.07
CA VAL A 446 -45.07 -2.83 -14.24
C VAL A 446 -44.35 -4.05 -14.84
N LEU A 447 -43.21 -3.85 -15.52
CA LEU A 447 -42.45 -4.94 -16.15
C LEU A 447 -41.36 -5.56 -15.23
N VAL A 448 -41.02 -4.92 -14.10
CA VAL A 448 -40.00 -5.39 -13.18
C VAL A 448 -40.56 -6.15 -11.97
N GLN A 449 -41.84 -5.95 -11.61
CA GLN A 449 -42.46 -6.62 -10.45
C GLN A 449 -42.54 -8.14 -10.53
N PRO A 450 -42.78 -8.81 -11.69
CA PRO A 450 -42.84 -10.27 -11.69
C PRO A 450 -41.48 -10.97 -11.59
N VAL A 451 -40.35 -10.27 -11.87
CA VAL A 451 -39.02 -10.85 -11.81
C VAL A 451 -38.49 -10.84 -10.36
N LEU A 452 -38.82 -9.85 -9.56
CA LEU A 452 -38.46 -9.77 -8.16
C LEU A 452 -39.24 -10.76 -7.27
N ALA A 453 -40.49 -11.08 -7.62
CA ALA A 453 -41.27 -12.07 -6.89
C ALA A 453 -40.84 -13.53 -7.13
N GLN A 454 -40.11 -13.82 -8.21
CA GLN A 454 -39.56 -15.16 -8.48
C GLN A 454 -38.21 -15.38 -7.82
N LEU A 455 -37.48 -14.33 -7.46
CA LEU A 455 -36.18 -14.42 -6.73
C LEU A 455 -36.37 -14.65 -5.23
N ASP A 456 -37.46 -14.16 -4.64
CA ASP A 456 -37.75 -14.42 -3.20
C ASP A 456 -38.26 -15.85 -2.96
N PHE A 457 -38.76 -16.54 -3.97
CA PHE A 457 -39.21 -17.94 -3.85
C PHE A 457 -38.08 -18.95 -4.02
N LEU A 458 -36.89 -18.53 -4.46
CA LEU A 458 -35.71 -19.40 -4.62
C LEU A 458 -34.72 -19.24 -3.49
N LEU A 459 -34.94 -18.32 -2.55
CA LEU A 459 -34.09 -18.05 -1.40
C LEU A 459 -34.75 -18.34 -0.03
N SER A 460 -35.98 -18.88 -0.04
CA SER A 460 -36.65 -19.47 1.13
C SER A 460 -36.61 -21.01 1.02
#